data_0dd2ea9447ce70f19d19613127759c42
#
_entry.id   0dd2ea9447ce70f19d19613127759c42
#
_cell.length_a   1.000
_cell.length_b   1.000
_cell.length_c   1.000
_cell.angle_alpha   90.00
_cell.angle_beta   90.00
_cell.angle_gamma   90.00
#
_symmetry.space_group_name_H-M   'P 1'
#
loop_
_entity.id
_entity.type
_entity.pdbx_description
1 polymer ?
#
loop_
_entity_poly.entity_id
_entity_poly.type
_entity_poly.pdbx_seq_one_letter_code
_entity_poly.pdbx_strand_id
1 'polypeptide(L)'
;MATGQANKLTGAVGEFLVAAELCRRGLLATPFAGNVPVLHYDIIASGQSGGHVAVQVKAINRHAWQFDIRKFLDVHMDEDGKRQILGAPQQEPFPELMCVLVVLKKTGQDRFFILEWKQLQNLLVRAYTEYLSKYNFVRPRVPGSFHTALAISDVEPFEKKWAKILDRVPSTLMA
;
A
#
# COMPACT_ATOMS: atom_id res chain seq x y z
N MET A 1 8.51 -15.99 -14.71
CA MET A 1 7.44 -15.02 -14.37
C MET A 1 6.59 -15.64 -13.27
N ALA A 2 6.25 -14.90 -12.20
CA ALA A 2 5.30 -15.41 -11.20
C ALA A 2 3.93 -15.53 -11.88
N THR A 3 3.28 -16.67 -11.76
CA THR A 3 1.93 -16.88 -12.27
C THR A 3 0.94 -16.00 -11.49
N GLY A 4 -0.22 -15.67 -12.07
CA GLY A 4 -1.26 -14.91 -11.37
C GLY A 4 -1.65 -15.55 -10.02
N GLN A 5 -1.58 -16.87 -9.92
CA GLN A 5 -1.82 -17.63 -8.69
C GLN A 5 -0.75 -17.36 -7.62
N ALA A 6 0.54 -17.33 -7.98
CA ALA A 6 1.62 -17.04 -7.03
C ALA A 6 1.51 -15.62 -6.44
N ASN A 7 1.09 -14.65 -7.25
CA ASN A 7 0.84 -13.29 -6.78
C ASN A 7 -0.36 -13.21 -5.83
N LYS A 8 -1.43 -13.95 -6.10
CA LYS A 8 -2.60 -14.05 -5.21
C LYS A 8 -2.23 -14.67 -3.85
N LEU A 9 -1.45 -15.75 -3.86
CA LEU A 9 -0.95 -16.37 -2.62
C LEU A 9 -0.06 -15.41 -1.82
N THR A 10 0.85 -14.69 -2.49
CA THR A 10 1.69 -13.66 -1.84
C THR A 10 0.84 -12.59 -1.17
N GLY A 11 -0.21 -12.10 -1.84
CA GLY A 11 -1.15 -11.14 -1.27
C GLY A 11 -1.86 -11.69 -0.03
N ALA A 12 -2.49 -12.86 -0.15
CA ALA A 12 -3.21 -13.50 0.95
C ALA A 12 -2.33 -13.75 2.18
N VAL A 13 -1.09 -14.24 1.98
CA VAL A 13 -0.14 -14.42 3.09
C VAL A 13 0.14 -13.09 3.79
N GLY A 14 0.34 -12.01 3.03
CA GLY A 14 0.55 -10.67 3.61
C GLY A 14 -0.64 -10.21 4.45
N GLU A 15 -1.86 -10.38 3.97
CA GLU A 15 -3.09 -10.01 4.70
C GLU A 15 -3.23 -10.79 6.02
N PHE A 16 -3.03 -12.11 6.00
CA PHE A 16 -3.09 -12.94 7.19
C PHE A 16 -2.00 -12.58 8.20
N LEU A 17 -0.78 -12.30 7.75
CA LEU A 17 0.32 -11.89 8.63
C LEU A 17 0.03 -10.54 9.29
N VAL A 18 -0.48 -9.56 8.53
CA VAL A 18 -0.86 -8.25 9.09
C VAL A 18 -2.00 -8.39 10.10
N ALA A 19 -3.03 -9.19 9.80
CA ALA A 19 -4.11 -9.46 10.74
C ALA A 19 -3.58 -10.10 12.03
N ALA A 20 -2.71 -11.11 11.93
CA ALA A 20 -2.08 -11.75 13.08
C ALA A 20 -1.25 -10.76 13.93
N GLU A 21 -0.49 -9.87 13.28
CA GLU A 21 0.29 -8.85 13.98
C GLU A 21 -0.58 -7.80 14.69
N LEU A 22 -1.72 -7.44 14.10
CA LEU A 22 -2.70 -6.54 14.74
C LEU A 22 -3.38 -7.23 15.93
N CYS A 23 -3.75 -8.51 15.79
CA CYS A 23 -4.32 -9.31 16.89
C CYS A 23 -3.36 -9.45 18.08
N ARG A 24 -2.07 -9.68 17.82
CA ARG A 24 -1.03 -9.71 18.88
C ARG A 24 -0.89 -8.40 19.64
N ARG A 25 -1.34 -7.29 19.04
CA ARG A 25 -1.33 -5.94 19.62
C ARG A 25 -2.66 -5.56 20.26
N GLY A 26 -3.59 -6.51 20.41
CA GLY A 26 -4.86 -6.31 21.11
C GLY A 26 -6.00 -5.80 20.24
N LEU A 27 -5.86 -5.76 18.92
CA LEU A 27 -6.95 -5.43 18.01
C LEU A 27 -7.58 -6.69 17.44
N LEU A 28 -8.91 -6.71 17.30
CA LEU A 28 -9.59 -7.71 16.50
C LEU A 28 -9.46 -7.34 15.03
N ALA A 29 -8.67 -8.10 14.28
CA ALA A 29 -8.41 -7.84 12.87
C ALA A 29 -8.92 -8.98 11.99
N THR A 30 -9.78 -8.66 11.03
CA THR A 30 -10.38 -9.64 10.12
C THR A 30 -10.02 -9.30 8.68
N PRO A 31 -9.30 -10.19 7.97
CA PRO A 31 -9.09 -10.06 6.54
C PRO A 31 -10.40 -10.34 5.78
N PHE A 32 -10.69 -9.54 4.78
CA PHE A 32 -11.75 -9.82 3.82
C PHE A 32 -11.22 -10.81 2.78
N ALA A 33 -11.42 -12.09 3.02
CA ALA A 33 -11.00 -13.13 2.09
C ALA A 33 -11.79 -13.05 0.78
N GLY A 34 -11.10 -12.77 -0.30
CA GLY A 34 -11.64 -12.72 -1.65
C GLY A 34 -11.94 -11.30 -2.10
N ASN A 35 -11.34 -10.96 -3.23
CA ASN A 35 -11.49 -9.70 -3.95
C ASN A 35 -12.95 -9.22 -3.96
N VAL A 36 -13.34 -8.40 -2.98
CA VAL A 36 -14.54 -7.59 -3.08
C VAL A 36 -14.12 -6.30 -3.78
N PRO A 37 -14.36 -6.14 -5.08
CA PRO A 37 -13.78 -5.06 -5.89
C PRO A 37 -14.17 -3.64 -5.41
N VAL A 38 -15.17 -3.57 -4.54
CA VAL A 38 -15.73 -2.31 -4.02
C VAL A 38 -15.01 -1.83 -2.76
N LEU A 39 -14.29 -2.72 -2.07
CA LEU A 39 -13.56 -2.33 -0.87
C LEU A 39 -12.15 -1.85 -1.23
N HIS A 40 -11.82 -0.67 -0.73
CA HIS A 40 -10.49 -0.07 -0.90
C HIS A 40 -9.50 -0.49 0.19
N TYR A 41 -9.89 -1.46 1.04
CA TYR A 41 -9.10 -1.99 2.14
C TYR A 41 -9.22 -3.52 2.21
N ASP A 42 -8.24 -4.16 2.80
CA ASP A 42 -8.14 -5.62 2.90
C ASP A 42 -8.47 -6.14 4.30
N ILE A 43 -8.35 -5.29 5.33
CA ILE A 43 -8.57 -5.63 6.74
C ILE A 43 -9.33 -4.50 7.41
N ILE A 44 -10.30 -4.85 8.28
CA ILE A 44 -10.78 -3.97 9.34
C ILE A 44 -10.18 -4.46 10.66
N ALA A 45 -9.57 -3.54 11.39
CA ALA A 45 -9.09 -3.79 12.75
C ALA A 45 -9.89 -2.94 13.75
N SER A 46 -10.38 -3.57 14.80
CA SER A 46 -11.26 -2.96 15.79
C SER A 46 -10.67 -3.09 17.19
N GLY A 47 -10.77 -2.04 17.98
CA GLY A 47 -10.44 -2.04 19.39
C GLY A 47 -11.62 -2.42 20.28
N GLN A 48 -11.35 -2.71 21.54
CA GLN A 48 -12.39 -3.07 22.52
C GLN A 48 -13.35 -1.92 22.82
N SER A 49 -12.91 -0.67 22.67
CA SER A 49 -13.72 0.54 22.85
C SER A 49 -14.64 0.87 21.66
N GLY A 50 -14.71 0.02 20.63
CA GLY A 50 -15.56 0.20 19.46
C GLY A 50 -14.96 1.03 18.32
N GLY A 51 -13.76 1.59 18.47
CA GLY A 51 -13.02 2.23 17.37
C GLY A 51 -12.58 1.20 16.34
N HIS A 52 -12.47 1.61 15.06
CA HIS A 52 -12.00 0.75 13.99
C HIS A 52 -11.09 1.52 13.02
N VAL A 53 -10.24 0.81 12.32
CA VAL A 53 -9.36 1.33 11.28
C VAL A 53 -9.35 0.40 10.07
N ALA A 54 -9.42 1.00 8.88
CA ALA A 54 -9.28 0.28 7.63
C ALA A 54 -7.80 0.18 7.24
N VAL A 55 -7.37 -1.00 6.80
CA VAL A 55 -5.98 -1.27 6.43
C VAL A 55 -5.94 -1.90 5.05
N GLN A 56 -5.18 -1.30 4.14
CA GLN A 56 -4.81 -1.89 2.86
C GLN A 56 -3.45 -2.57 3.00
N VAL A 57 -3.33 -3.78 2.47
CA VAL A 57 -2.10 -4.57 2.54
C VAL A 57 -1.53 -4.78 1.14
N LYS A 58 -0.23 -4.67 1.02
CA LYS A 58 0.45 -5.04 -0.23
C LYS A 58 1.73 -5.80 0.07
N ALA A 59 1.75 -7.09 -0.25
CA ALA A 59 2.87 -7.98 0.02
C ALA A 59 3.71 -8.27 -1.22
N ILE A 60 5.00 -8.42 -1.01
CA ILE A 60 5.98 -8.87 -2.02
C ILE A 60 6.93 -9.90 -1.42
N ASN A 61 7.49 -10.73 -2.29
CA ASN A 61 8.64 -11.60 -2.03
C ASN A 61 9.86 -11.20 -2.87
N ARG A 62 9.90 -9.95 -3.35
CA ARG A 62 10.92 -9.41 -4.25
C ARG A 62 11.48 -8.10 -3.69
N HIS A 63 12.06 -7.25 -4.57
CA HIS A 63 12.80 -6.05 -4.18
C HIS A 63 11.97 -4.76 -4.18
N ALA A 64 10.80 -4.75 -4.84
CA ALA A 64 9.97 -3.55 -4.96
C ALA A 64 8.49 -3.89 -5.16
N TRP A 65 7.63 -3.05 -4.58
CA TRP A 65 6.20 -3.08 -4.87
C TRP A 65 5.92 -2.36 -6.19
N GLN A 66 4.90 -2.86 -6.91
CA GLN A 66 4.42 -2.24 -8.14
C GLN A 66 3.03 -1.63 -7.91
N PHE A 67 2.87 -0.39 -8.33
CA PHE A 67 1.62 0.36 -8.21
C PHE A 67 1.18 0.91 -9.56
N ASP A 68 -0.12 1.04 -9.76
CA ASP A 68 -0.69 1.90 -10.79
C ASP A 68 -0.79 3.31 -10.21
N ILE A 69 -0.02 4.24 -10.75
CA ILE A 69 0.06 5.61 -10.22
C ILE A 69 -1.29 6.35 -10.30
N ARG A 70 -2.16 5.98 -11.23
CA ARG A 70 -3.48 6.61 -11.41
C ARG A 70 -4.39 6.47 -10.19
N LYS A 71 -4.10 5.53 -9.29
CA LYS A 71 -4.77 5.43 -7.99
C LYS A 71 -4.37 6.53 -7.01
N PHE A 72 -3.28 7.23 -7.27
CA PHE A 72 -2.67 8.20 -6.38
C PHE A 72 -2.53 9.60 -6.99
N LEU A 73 -2.53 9.67 -8.31
CA LEU A 73 -2.33 10.89 -9.08
C LEU A 73 -3.21 10.84 -10.32
N ASP A 74 -3.84 11.94 -10.68
CA ASP A 74 -4.45 12.07 -12.00
C ASP A 74 -3.33 12.08 -13.05
N VAL A 75 -3.42 11.16 -14.01
CA VAL A 75 -2.44 11.04 -15.10
C VAL A 75 -3.17 10.65 -16.38
N HIS A 76 -2.96 11.43 -17.42
CA HIS A 76 -3.49 11.13 -18.75
C HIS A 76 -2.42 11.34 -19.83
N MET A 77 -2.68 10.85 -21.01
CA MET A 77 -1.80 11.04 -22.15
C MET A 77 -2.15 12.35 -22.87
N ASP A 78 -1.15 12.97 -23.49
CA ASP A 78 -1.38 14.05 -24.43
C ASP A 78 -2.13 13.58 -25.68
N GLU A 79 -2.50 14.52 -26.57
CA GLU A 79 -3.26 14.23 -27.78
C GLU A 79 -2.53 13.25 -28.72
N ASP A 80 -1.20 13.28 -28.73
CA ASP A 80 -0.37 12.38 -29.54
C ASP A 80 -0.17 10.99 -28.90
N GLY A 81 -0.64 10.77 -27.68
CA GLY A 81 -0.49 9.52 -26.94
C GLY A 81 0.95 9.19 -26.55
N LYS A 82 1.84 10.19 -26.50
CA LYS A 82 3.27 10.00 -26.23
C LYS A 82 3.70 10.50 -24.85
N ARG A 83 3.24 11.69 -24.46
CA ARG A 83 3.62 12.34 -23.21
C ARG A 83 2.57 12.12 -22.15
N GLN A 84 3.02 11.91 -20.93
CA GLN A 84 2.14 11.83 -19.76
C GLN A 84 1.98 13.21 -19.12
N ILE A 85 0.74 13.62 -18.93
CA ILE A 85 0.37 14.87 -18.25
C ILE A 85 -0.06 14.51 -16.83
N LEU A 86 0.63 15.11 -15.86
CA LEU A 86 0.37 14.90 -14.44
C LEU A 86 -0.60 15.97 -13.94
N GLY A 87 -1.71 15.54 -13.37
CA GLY A 87 -2.72 16.39 -12.79
C GLY A 87 -2.66 16.46 -11.26
N ALA A 88 -3.81 16.59 -10.62
CA ALA A 88 -3.92 16.68 -9.18
C ALA A 88 -3.73 15.31 -8.48
N PRO A 89 -3.24 15.30 -7.24
CA PRO A 89 -3.28 14.10 -6.41
C PRO A 89 -4.72 13.59 -6.23
N GLN A 90 -4.90 12.26 -6.28
CA GLN A 90 -6.19 11.63 -6.02
C GLN A 90 -6.60 11.81 -4.55
N GLN A 91 -7.91 11.80 -4.33
CA GLN A 91 -8.45 11.77 -2.98
C GLN A 91 -8.23 10.40 -2.34
N GLU A 92 -8.10 10.39 -1.02
CA GLU A 92 -8.02 9.16 -0.26
C GLU A 92 -9.29 8.33 -0.45
N PRO A 93 -9.18 7.05 -0.84
CA PRO A 93 -10.34 6.23 -1.22
C PRO A 93 -11.22 5.82 -0.04
N PHE A 94 -10.69 5.91 1.17
CA PHE A 94 -11.39 5.64 2.42
C PHE A 94 -10.80 6.51 3.53
N PRO A 95 -11.61 7.16 4.38
CA PRO A 95 -11.12 8.03 5.44
C PRO A 95 -10.11 7.33 6.36
N GLU A 96 -8.99 8.00 6.60
CA GLU A 96 -7.91 7.51 7.48
C GLU A 96 -7.34 6.12 7.13
N LEU A 97 -7.35 5.78 5.82
CA LEU A 97 -6.84 4.50 5.34
C LEU A 97 -5.36 4.31 5.71
N MET A 98 -5.08 3.24 6.41
CA MET A 98 -3.72 2.81 6.69
C MET A 98 -3.22 1.85 5.61
N CYS A 99 -1.95 1.95 5.28
CA CYS A 99 -1.30 1.06 4.32
C CYS A 99 -0.20 0.26 5.03
N VAL A 100 -0.22 -1.05 4.90
CA VAL A 100 0.84 -1.92 5.40
C VAL A 100 1.51 -2.62 4.22
N LEU A 101 2.76 -2.26 3.98
CA LEU A 101 3.58 -2.91 2.98
C LEU A 101 4.37 -4.04 3.64
N VAL A 102 4.33 -5.24 3.03
CA VAL A 102 4.93 -6.44 3.60
C VAL A 102 5.99 -6.99 2.66
N VAL A 103 7.17 -7.26 3.18
CA VAL A 103 8.20 -8.04 2.50
C VAL A 103 8.23 -9.42 3.12
N LEU A 104 7.79 -10.42 2.37
CA LEU A 104 7.82 -11.81 2.79
C LEU A 104 9.25 -12.35 2.74
N LYS A 105 9.69 -12.98 3.81
CA LYS A 105 10.99 -13.62 3.97
C LYS A 105 10.79 -15.07 4.43
N LYS A 106 11.82 -15.66 5.05
CA LYS A 106 11.66 -16.92 5.78
C LYS A 106 10.75 -16.68 6.99
N THR A 107 10.03 -17.71 7.41
CA THR A 107 9.12 -17.67 8.55
C THR A 107 9.69 -16.90 9.74
N GLY A 108 8.96 -15.90 10.21
CA GLY A 108 9.37 -15.06 11.34
C GLY A 108 10.34 -13.92 11.00
N GLN A 109 10.74 -13.77 9.74
CA GLN A 109 11.66 -12.71 9.30
C GLN A 109 10.99 -11.68 8.38
N ASP A 110 9.65 -11.71 8.30
CA ASP A 110 8.89 -10.78 7.48
C ASP A 110 9.05 -9.35 7.97
N ARG A 111 9.06 -8.41 7.04
CA ARG A 111 9.18 -6.98 7.36
C ARG A 111 7.88 -6.27 7.05
N PHE A 112 7.48 -5.37 7.96
CA PHE A 112 6.23 -4.61 7.88
C PHE A 112 6.52 -3.12 7.93
N PHE A 113 5.97 -2.38 6.98
CA PHE A 113 6.11 -0.93 6.87
C PHE A 113 4.74 -0.30 6.93
N ILE A 114 4.50 0.55 7.92
CA ILE A 114 3.20 1.10 8.25
C ILE A 114 3.16 2.58 7.88
N LEU A 115 2.31 2.91 6.91
CA LEU A 115 2.14 4.25 6.35
C LEU A 115 0.68 4.67 6.42
N GLU A 116 0.44 5.95 6.53
CA GLU A 116 -0.83 6.54 6.13
C GLU A 116 -0.93 6.53 4.59
N TRP A 117 -2.14 6.43 4.07
CA TRP A 117 -2.32 6.44 2.61
C TRP A 117 -1.68 7.69 1.98
N LYS A 118 -1.81 8.85 2.61
CA LYS A 118 -1.22 10.10 2.14
C LYS A 118 0.31 10.06 2.09
N GLN A 119 0.95 9.40 3.03
CA GLN A 119 2.41 9.21 3.01
C GLN A 119 2.84 8.32 1.86
N LEU A 120 2.11 7.22 1.63
CA LEU A 120 2.34 6.34 0.47
C LEU A 120 2.14 7.11 -0.85
N GLN A 121 1.06 7.90 -0.97
CA GLN A 121 0.80 8.75 -2.13
C GLN A 121 1.97 9.69 -2.42
N ASN A 122 2.45 10.40 -1.41
CA ASN A 122 3.54 11.36 -1.58
C ASN A 122 4.84 10.69 -2.06
N LEU A 123 5.16 9.51 -1.54
CA LEU A 123 6.32 8.74 -2.00
C LEU A 123 6.18 8.32 -3.46
N LEU A 124 5.02 7.78 -3.84
CA LEU A 124 4.77 7.30 -5.19
C LEU A 124 4.73 8.44 -6.22
N VAL A 125 4.05 9.54 -5.89
CA VAL A 125 3.96 10.72 -6.77
C VAL A 125 5.33 11.32 -6.98
N ARG A 126 6.13 11.49 -5.92
CA ARG A 126 7.49 12.00 -6.02
C ARG A 126 8.36 11.10 -6.90
N ALA A 127 8.42 9.80 -6.61
CA ALA A 127 9.24 8.86 -7.37
C ALA A 127 8.82 8.80 -8.85
N TYR A 128 7.51 8.86 -9.13
CA TYR A 128 7.01 8.86 -10.49
C TYR A 128 7.35 10.13 -11.26
N THR A 129 7.17 11.28 -10.63
CA THR A 129 7.49 12.59 -11.23
C THR A 129 8.99 12.70 -11.50
N GLU A 130 9.84 12.32 -10.54
CA GLU A 130 11.29 12.29 -10.70
C GLU A 130 11.73 11.34 -11.83
N TYR A 131 11.08 10.20 -11.96
CA TYR A 131 11.37 9.27 -13.05
C TYR A 131 10.98 9.89 -14.41
N LEU A 132 9.77 10.43 -14.56
CA LEU A 132 9.29 10.97 -15.83
C LEU A 132 10.04 12.23 -16.26
N SER A 133 10.44 13.08 -15.31
CA SER A 133 11.20 14.31 -15.61
C SER A 133 12.50 14.03 -16.35
N LYS A 134 13.17 12.90 -16.06
CA LYS A 134 14.39 12.46 -16.76
C LYS A 134 14.18 12.18 -18.25
N TYR A 135 12.94 11.95 -18.66
CA TYR A 135 12.55 11.60 -20.03
C TYR A 135 11.58 12.61 -20.64
N ASN A 136 11.57 13.85 -20.15
CA ASN A 136 10.65 14.88 -20.61
C ASN A 136 9.18 14.43 -20.64
N PHE A 137 8.79 13.65 -19.64
CA PHE A 137 7.45 13.06 -19.47
C PHE A 137 7.03 12.09 -20.61
N VAL A 138 7.97 11.61 -21.41
CA VAL A 138 7.77 10.55 -22.39
C VAL A 138 8.40 9.27 -21.85
N ARG A 139 7.57 8.34 -21.43
CA ARG A 139 8.07 7.09 -20.83
C ARG A 139 8.79 6.24 -21.88
N PRO A 140 10.04 5.80 -21.64
CA PRO A 140 10.75 4.91 -22.57
C PRO A 140 10.02 3.58 -22.73
N ARG A 141 10.09 2.99 -23.94
CA ARG A 141 9.56 1.69 -24.35
C ARG A 141 8.03 1.59 -24.37
N VAL A 142 7.31 2.03 -23.33
CA VAL A 142 5.86 1.91 -23.24
C VAL A 142 5.28 3.23 -22.72
N PRO A 143 5.04 4.23 -23.57
CA PRO A 143 4.55 5.57 -23.16
C PRO A 143 3.29 5.54 -22.32
N GLY A 144 2.31 4.71 -22.68
CA GLY A 144 1.05 4.55 -21.96
C GLY A 144 1.09 3.67 -20.70
N SER A 145 2.27 3.27 -20.22
CA SER A 145 2.38 2.52 -18.97
C SER A 145 2.34 3.46 -17.76
N PHE A 146 1.39 3.23 -16.84
CA PHE A 146 1.19 3.98 -15.59
C PHE A 146 1.72 3.24 -14.35
N HIS A 147 2.55 2.22 -14.54
CA HIS A 147 3.17 1.51 -13.41
C HIS A 147 4.33 2.30 -12.81
N THR A 148 4.40 2.30 -11.49
CA THR A 148 5.54 2.81 -10.72
C THR A 148 6.00 1.78 -9.70
N ALA A 149 7.29 1.80 -9.37
CA ALA A 149 7.88 0.94 -8.36
C ALA A 149 8.20 1.74 -7.11
N LEU A 150 8.04 1.12 -5.95
CA LEU A 150 8.49 1.62 -4.66
C LEU A 150 9.49 0.60 -4.10
N ALA A 151 10.72 1.02 -3.88
CA ALA A 151 11.77 0.16 -3.34
C ALA A 151 11.65 0.03 -1.82
N ILE A 152 12.26 -1.01 -1.26
CA ILE A 152 12.26 -1.23 0.19
C ILE A 152 12.97 -0.08 0.91
N SER A 153 14.04 0.46 0.33
CA SER A 153 14.77 1.63 0.87
C SER A 153 13.91 2.86 1.04
N ASP A 154 12.90 3.05 0.18
CA ASP A 154 12.05 4.24 0.21
C ASP A 154 11.11 4.25 1.41
N VAL A 155 10.86 3.09 2.00
CA VAL A 155 9.91 2.89 3.11
C VAL A 155 10.56 2.49 4.43
N GLU A 156 11.88 2.36 4.50
CA GLU A 156 12.60 2.01 5.74
C GLU A 156 12.23 2.86 6.97
N PRO A 157 12.01 4.19 6.85
CA PRO A 157 11.58 5.00 8.00
C PRO A 157 10.24 4.59 8.62
N PHE A 158 9.44 3.81 7.89
CA PHE A 158 8.11 3.37 8.30
C PHE A 158 8.11 1.94 8.86
N GLU A 159 9.26 1.28 8.95
CA GLU A 159 9.34 -0.09 9.46
C GLU A 159 8.86 -0.18 10.89
N LYS A 160 7.98 -1.15 11.17
CA LYS A 160 7.41 -1.46 12.49
C LYS A 160 6.71 -0.28 13.19
N LYS A 161 6.24 0.74 12.48
CA LYS A 161 5.54 1.90 13.04
C LYS A 161 4.08 1.60 13.39
N TRP A 162 3.85 0.48 14.09
CA TRP A 162 2.50 0.00 14.45
C TRP A 162 1.71 0.99 15.31
N ALA A 163 2.37 1.86 16.08
CA ALA A 163 1.72 2.93 16.84
C ALA A 163 0.79 3.79 15.98
N LYS A 164 1.11 4.02 14.71
CA LYS A 164 0.24 4.74 13.78
C LYS A 164 -1.16 4.14 13.62
N ILE A 165 -1.29 2.83 13.75
CA ILE A 165 -2.58 2.12 13.72
C ILE A 165 -3.18 2.10 15.12
N LEU A 166 -2.38 1.78 16.15
CA LEU A 166 -2.85 1.61 17.52
C LEU A 166 -3.41 2.91 18.09
N ASP A 167 -2.79 4.06 17.80
CA ASP A 167 -3.23 5.38 18.27
C ASP A 167 -4.58 5.80 17.68
N ARG A 168 -5.00 5.18 16.56
CA ARG A 168 -6.31 5.43 15.92
C ARG A 168 -7.42 4.57 16.49
N VAL A 169 -7.05 3.49 17.17
CA VAL A 169 -7.99 2.54 17.77
C VAL A 169 -7.59 2.33 19.23
N PRO A 170 -7.82 3.31 20.13
CA PRO A 170 -7.42 3.20 21.51
C PRO A 170 -8.05 1.95 22.13
N SER A 171 -7.22 1.03 22.59
CA SER A 171 -7.64 -0.11 23.38
C SER A 171 -7.66 0.31 24.85
N THR A 172 -8.78 0.13 25.53
CA THR A 172 -8.87 0.32 26.97
C THR A 172 -8.24 -0.89 27.69
N LEU A 173 -7.03 -1.25 27.34
CA LEU A 173 -6.21 -2.21 28.07
C LEU A 173 -5.13 -1.44 28.83
N MET A 174 -5.56 -0.73 29.86
CA MET A 174 -4.70 -0.27 30.95
C MET A 174 -5.48 -0.31 32.25
N ALA A 175 -5.50 -1.42 32.89
CA ALA A 175 -5.61 -1.53 34.32
C ALA A 175 -5.00 -2.87 34.75
#